data_c6c11d317eac2526417095ef1b658d3d
#
_entry.id   c6c11d317eac2526417095ef1b658d3d
#
_cell.length_a   1.000
_cell.length_b   1.000
_cell.length_c   1.000
_cell.angle_alpha   90.00
_cell.angle_beta   90.00
_cell.angle_gamma   90.00
#
_symmetry.space_group_name_H-M   'P 1'
#
loop_
_entity.id
_entity.type
_entity.pdbx_description
1 polymer ?
#
loop_
_entity_poly.entity_id
_entity_poly.type
_entity_poly.pdbx_seq_one_letter_code
_entity_poly.pdbx_strand_id
1 'polypeptide(L)'
;VVAALAEDQTAVGLLPQPFVTTALMKNENLRVALDLNELWESSATDGSRLVTGVVIARNDYLKEHEADIDAFMDAYKDSVEFVNSDTEAAAQIIGNHDIIPAEVAAKAIPECSIVFMEGDEMQTILSGYLNTLNEQNPETIGGQLPDEDFYYKR
;
A
#
# COMPACT_ATOMS: atom_id res chain seq x y z
N VAL A 1 -14.65 -1.49 13.09
CA VAL A 1 -13.44 -1.86 13.87
C VAL A 1 -12.96 -0.66 14.70
N VAL A 2 -12.66 0.51 14.10
CA VAL A 2 -12.16 1.70 14.86
C VAL A 2 -13.09 2.08 16.02
N ALA A 3 -14.41 2.12 15.80
CA ALA A 3 -15.38 2.41 16.87
C ALA A 3 -15.37 1.34 17.97
N ALA A 4 -15.27 0.05 17.60
CA ALA A 4 -15.21 -1.03 18.59
C ALA A 4 -13.95 -0.96 19.45
N LEU A 5 -12.79 -0.63 18.85
CA LEU A 5 -11.54 -0.42 19.58
C LEU A 5 -11.59 0.79 20.54
N ALA A 6 -12.46 1.76 20.27
CA ALA A 6 -12.63 2.91 21.16
C ALA A 6 -13.44 2.57 22.44
N GLU A 7 -14.30 1.56 22.39
CA GLU A 7 -15.25 1.21 23.45
C GLU A 7 -14.80 0.01 24.29
N ASP A 8 -14.05 -0.95 23.70
CA ASP A 8 -13.62 -2.18 24.37
C ASP A 8 -12.12 -2.17 24.66
N GLN A 9 -11.75 -2.11 25.94
CA GLN A 9 -10.37 -2.09 26.41
C GLN A 9 -9.61 -3.39 26.17
N THR A 10 -10.27 -4.47 25.80
CA THR A 10 -9.68 -5.79 25.55
C THR A 10 -9.66 -6.14 24.06
N ALA A 11 -10.24 -5.31 23.21
CA ALA A 11 -10.36 -5.58 21.79
C ALA A 11 -8.99 -5.54 21.08
N VAL A 12 -8.80 -6.48 20.16
CA VAL A 12 -7.68 -6.51 19.22
C VAL A 12 -8.24 -6.38 17.82
N GLY A 13 -7.65 -5.52 17.00
CA GLY A 13 -8.08 -5.27 15.63
C GLY A 13 -6.93 -5.27 14.65
N LEU A 14 -7.20 -5.72 13.44
CA LEU A 14 -6.32 -5.59 12.28
C LEU A 14 -6.83 -4.44 11.43
N LEU A 15 -6.01 -3.44 11.20
CA LEU A 15 -6.34 -2.23 10.45
C LEU A 15 -5.20 -1.85 9.52
N PRO A 16 -5.49 -1.37 8.30
CA PRO A 16 -4.50 -0.70 7.48
C PRO A 16 -4.39 0.79 7.89
N GLN A 17 -3.32 1.46 7.46
CA GLN A 17 -3.28 2.93 7.45
C GLN A 17 -4.29 3.48 6.42
N PRO A 18 -4.91 4.64 6.68
CA PRO A 18 -4.76 5.54 7.83
C PRO A 18 -5.66 5.21 9.04
N PHE A 19 -6.32 4.04 9.03
CA PHE A 19 -7.27 3.69 10.10
C PHE A 19 -6.58 3.38 11.43
N VAL A 20 -5.34 2.87 11.41
CA VAL A 20 -4.52 2.70 12.63
C VAL A 20 -4.28 4.07 13.26
N THR A 21 -3.77 5.04 12.50
CA THR A 21 -3.55 6.41 12.96
C THR A 21 -4.84 7.03 13.52
N THR A 22 -5.96 6.87 12.80
CA THR A 22 -7.27 7.37 13.27
C THR A 22 -7.70 6.73 14.60
N ALA A 23 -7.46 5.44 14.79
CA ALA A 23 -7.81 4.75 16.03
C ALA A 23 -6.96 5.24 17.20
N LEU A 24 -5.64 5.35 17.00
CA LEU A 24 -4.70 5.85 18.01
C LEU A 24 -4.98 7.30 18.42
N MET A 25 -5.38 8.15 17.47
CA MET A 25 -5.77 9.53 17.76
C MET A 25 -7.07 9.63 18.57
N LYS A 26 -7.97 8.65 18.45
CA LYS A 26 -9.24 8.62 19.19
C LYS A 26 -9.14 7.97 20.56
N ASN A 27 -8.17 7.10 20.78
CA ASN A 27 -8.01 6.41 22.04
C ASN A 27 -6.51 6.20 22.34
N GLU A 28 -5.99 6.99 23.26
CA GLU A 28 -4.59 6.99 23.71
C GLU A 28 -4.18 5.69 24.45
N ASN A 29 -5.14 4.86 24.85
CA ASN A 29 -4.85 3.57 25.47
C ASN A 29 -4.56 2.46 24.45
N LEU A 30 -4.77 2.74 23.16
CA LEU A 30 -4.42 1.81 22.09
C LEU A 30 -2.91 1.86 21.80
N ARG A 31 -2.39 0.73 21.36
CA ARG A 31 -1.03 0.62 20.84
C ARG A 31 -0.98 -0.32 19.66
N VAL A 32 -0.03 -0.12 18.78
CA VAL A 32 0.34 -1.11 17.77
C VAL A 32 1.05 -2.25 18.50
N ALA A 33 0.52 -3.46 18.37
CA ALA A 33 1.08 -4.66 18.98
C ALA A 33 2.05 -5.39 18.04
N LEU A 34 1.71 -5.38 16.73
CA LEU A 34 2.49 -6.02 15.67
C LEU A 34 2.41 -5.13 14.42
N ASP A 35 3.53 -4.92 13.77
CA ASP A 35 3.61 -4.38 12.42
C ASP A 35 3.80 -5.53 11.43
N LEU A 36 2.87 -5.66 10.48
CA LEU A 36 2.90 -6.76 9.52
C LEU A 36 3.97 -6.58 8.44
N ASN A 37 4.38 -5.35 8.13
CA ASN A 37 5.49 -5.11 7.21
C ASN A 37 6.81 -5.61 7.83
N GLU A 38 7.10 -5.23 9.08
CA GLU A 38 8.28 -5.70 9.82
C GLU A 38 8.31 -7.22 9.96
N LEU A 39 7.15 -7.82 10.27
CA LEU A 39 7.03 -9.27 10.38
C LEU A 39 7.29 -9.96 9.04
N TRP A 40 6.74 -9.43 7.95
CA TRP A 40 7.01 -9.97 6.62
C TRP A 40 8.49 -9.88 6.26
N GLU A 41 9.09 -8.69 6.37
CA GLU A 41 10.49 -8.45 6.06
C GLU A 41 11.45 -9.33 6.88
N SER A 42 11.11 -9.60 8.15
CA SER A 42 11.92 -10.49 9.00
C SER A 42 11.78 -11.96 8.65
N SER A 43 10.71 -12.35 7.98
CA SER A 43 10.39 -13.75 7.65
C SER A 43 10.67 -14.11 6.20
N ALA A 44 10.58 -13.16 5.28
CA ALA A 44 10.81 -13.38 3.86
C ALA A 44 12.30 -13.61 3.58
N THR A 45 12.60 -14.64 2.79
CA THR A 45 13.96 -15.01 2.37
C THR A 45 14.22 -14.77 0.89
N ASP A 46 13.17 -14.38 0.15
CA ASP A 46 13.13 -14.21 -1.31
C ASP A 46 13.16 -12.74 -1.75
N GLY A 47 13.27 -11.80 -0.80
CA GLY A 47 13.24 -10.36 -1.06
C GLY A 47 11.84 -9.78 -1.28
N SER A 48 10.80 -10.58 -1.12
CA SER A 48 9.42 -10.10 -1.19
C SER A 48 9.07 -9.14 -0.05
N ARG A 49 8.05 -8.33 -0.26
CA ARG A 49 7.45 -7.44 0.75
C ARG A 49 5.96 -7.63 0.82
N LEU A 50 5.36 -7.19 1.90
CA LEU A 50 3.91 -7.13 2.01
C LEU A 50 3.38 -6.03 1.08
N VAL A 51 2.68 -6.44 0.01
CA VAL A 51 2.12 -5.52 -0.98
C VAL A 51 0.64 -5.28 -0.70
N THR A 52 0.28 -4.06 -0.32
CA THR A 52 -1.10 -3.70 0.03
C THR A 52 -1.86 -3.02 -1.10
N GLY A 53 -1.17 -2.49 -2.10
CA GLY A 53 -1.79 -1.82 -3.23
C GLY A 53 -0.88 -1.78 -4.45
N VAL A 54 -1.50 -1.87 -5.63
CA VAL A 54 -0.83 -1.80 -6.93
C VAL A 54 -1.65 -0.97 -7.90
N VAL A 55 -0.99 -0.36 -8.88
CA VAL A 55 -1.65 0.21 -10.05
C VAL A 55 -1.80 -0.88 -11.09
N ILE A 56 -2.98 -1.00 -11.68
CA ILE A 56 -3.26 -1.95 -12.77
C ILE A 56 -3.75 -1.21 -14.01
N ALA A 57 -3.36 -1.70 -15.17
CA ALA A 57 -3.86 -1.25 -16.46
C ALA A 57 -4.45 -2.43 -17.25
N ARG A 58 -5.48 -2.17 -18.05
CA ARG A 58 -6.02 -3.19 -18.96
C ARG A 58 -5.07 -3.40 -20.13
N ASN A 59 -4.81 -4.64 -20.50
CA ASN A 59 -3.89 -4.98 -21.57
C ASN A 59 -4.28 -4.41 -22.96
N ASP A 60 -5.58 -4.31 -23.24
CA ASP A 60 -6.06 -3.69 -24.48
C ASP A 60 -5.80 -2.18 -24.49
N TYR A 61 -6.06 -1.49 -23.40
CA TYR A 61 -5.77 -0.08 -23.25
C TYR A 61 -4.26 0.20 -23.33
N LEU A 62 -3.45 -0.58 -22.65
CA LEU A 62 -1.99 -0.47 -22.65
C LEU A 62 -1.41 -0.53 -24.06
N LYS A 63 -1.86 -1.48 -24.89
CA LYS A 63 -1.37 -1.66 -26.27
C LYS A 63 -1.64 -0.45 -27.19
N GLU A 64 -2.73 0.28 -26.93
CA GLU A 64 -3.13 1.41 -27.75
C GLU A 64 -2.66 2.75 -27.18
N HIS A 65 -2.28 2.80 -25.89
CA HIS A 65 -2.00 4.00 -25.10
C HIS A 65 -0.72 3.92 -24.28
N GLU A 66 0.30 3.23 -24.77
CA GLU A 66 1.57 3.03 -24.04
C GLU A 66 2.17 4.35 -23.58
N ALA A 67 2.21 5.36 -24.47
CA ALA A 67 2.76 6.68 -24.12
C ALA A 67 1.96 7.41 -23.02
N ASP A 68 0.64 7.18 -22.94
CA ASP A 68 -0.20 7.77 -21.88
C ASP A 68 0.06 7.07 -20.54
N ILE A 69 0.29 5.76 -20.56
CA ILE A 69 0.66 4.99 -19.37
C ILE A 69 2.04 5.44 -18.86
N ASP A 70 3.01 5.61 -19.74
CA ASP A 70 4.35 6.09 -19.37
C ASP A 70 4.29 7.49 -18.75
N ALA A 71 3.53 8.40 -19.36
CA ALA A 71 3.32 9.73 -18.80
C ALA A 71 2.61 9.70 -17.43
N PHE A 72 1.63 8.81 -17.25
CA PHE A 72 0.99 8.58 -15.97
C PHE A 72 2.00 8.06 -14.93
N MET A 73 2.84 7.10 -15.31
CA MET A 73 3.84 6.53 -14.40
C MET A 73 4.85 7.58 -13.92
N ASP A 74 5.29 8.48 -14.82
CA ASP A 74 6.16 9.59 -14.44
C ASP A 74 5.47 10.55 -13.46
N ALA A 75 4.24 10.96 -13.74
CA ALA A 75 3.48 11.83 -12.85
C ALA A 75 3.16 11.16 -11.49
N TYR A 76 2.93 9.85 -11.50
CA TYR A 76 2.71 9.06 -10.28
C TYR A 76 3.98 8.99 -9.44
N LYS A 77 5.13 8.75 -10.07
CA LYS A 77 6.43 8.79 -9.39
C LYS A 77 6.68 10.13 -8.73
N ASP A 78 6.50 11.23 -9.47
CA ASP A 78 6.67 12.59 -8.93
C ASP A 78 5.72 12.84 -7.75
N SER A 79 4.48 12.32 -7.82
CA SER A 79 3.51 12.44 -6.72
C SER A 79 3.95 11.66 -5.48
N VAL A 80 4.50 10.46 -5.64
CA VAL A 80 5.04 9.66 -4.53
C VAL A 80 6.24 10.35 -3.90
N GLU A 81 7.16 10.88 -4.71
CA GLU A 81 8.31 11.64 -4.24
C GLU A 81 7.87 12.90 -3.46
N PHE A 82 6.89 13.64 -3.97
CA PHE A 82 6.32 14.80 -3.29
C PHE A 82 5.72 14.45 -1.94
N VAL A 83 4.86 13.43 -1.87
CA VAL A 83 4.21 13.00 -0.63
C VAL A 83 5.22 12.63 0.45
N ASN A 84 6.32 11.97 0.06
CA ASN A 84 7.35 11.57 1.01
C ASN A 84 8.32 12.70 1.39
N SER A 85 8.55 13.67 0.51
CA SER A 85 9.48 14.79 0.75
C SER A 85 8.84 15.97 1.47
N ASP A 86 7.54 16.21 1.27
CA ASP A 86 6.78 17.29 1.90
C ASP A 86 5.42 16.79 2.42
N THR A 87 5.50 15.95 3.44
CA THR A 87 4.32 15.31 4.06
C THR A 87 3.28 16.32 4.55
N GLU A 88 3.71 17.45 5.05
CA GLU A 88 2.78 18.50 5.55
C GLU A 88 2.00 19.13 4.40
N ALA A 89 2.66 19.53 3.31
CA ALA A 89 1.98 20.07 2.14
C ALA A 89 1.07 19.02 1.48
N ALA A 90 1.52 17.78 1.39
CA ALA A 90 0.70 16.67 0.89
C ALA A 90 -0.55 16.45 1.74
N ALA A 91 -0.41 16.47 3.07
CA ALA A 91 -1.53 16.35 4.00
C ALA A 91 -2.57 17.47 3.83
N GLN A 92 -2.12 18.71 3.61
CA GLN A 92 -3.02 19.84 3.33
C GLN A 92 -3.80 19.64 2.03
N ILE A 93 -3.14 19.16 0.98
CA ILE A 93 -3.81 18.84 -0.31
C ILE A 93 -4.86 17.74 -0.11
N ILE A 94 -4.51 16.66 0.58
CA ILE A 94 -5.41 15.54 0.90
C ILE A 94 -6.64 16.03 1.67
N GLY A 95 -6.43 16.89 2.67
CA GLY A 95 -7.51 17.51 3.45
C GLY A 95 -8.40 18.42 2.62
N ASN A 96 -7.81 19.25 1.73
CA ASN A 96 -8.55 20.16 0.84
C ASN A 96 -9.41 19.43 -0.20
N HIS A 97 -9.06 18.19 -0.52
CA HIS A 97 -9.83 17.31 -1.40
C HIS A 97 -10.79 16.38 -0.66
N ASP A 98 -11.01 16.59 0.65
CA ASP A 98 -11.94 15.80 1.48
C ASP A 98 -11.68 14.28 1.45
N ILE A 99 -10.42 13.86 1.23
CA ILE A 99 -10.04 12.44 1.23
C ILE A 99 -9.99 11.92 2.67
N ILE A 100 -9.17 12.55 3.52
CA ILE A 100 -9.14 12.38 4.97
C ILE A 100 -8.72 13.73 5.59
N PRO A 101 -9.02 13.97 6.90
CA PRO A 101 -8.58 15.19 7.56
C PRO A 101 -7.06 15.38 7.48
N ALA A 102 -6.59 16.60 7.18
CA ALA A 102 -5.17 16.90 6.99
C ALA A 102 -4.31 16.49 8.22
N GLU A 103 -4.83 16.66 9.44
CA GLU A 103 -4.13 16.24 10.67
C GLU A 103 -3.92 14.71 10.73
N VAL A 104 -4.88 13.94 10.25
CA VAL A 104 -4.76 12.46 10.14
C VAL A 104 -3.76 12.10 9.07
N ALA A 105 -3.86 12.75 7.89
CA ALA A 105 -2.95 12.52 6.77
C ALA A 105 -1.49 12.77 7.16
N ALA A 106 -1.20 13.91 7.79
CA ALA A 106 0.16 14.26 8.23
C ALA A 106 0.80 13.20 9.13
N LYS A 107 0.00 12.59 10.00
CA LYS A 107 0.48 11.52 10.90
C LYS A 107 0.52 10.13 10.24
N ALA A 108 -0.38 9.88 9.29
CA ALA A 108 -0.50 8.56 8.68
C ALA A 108 0.48 8.34 7.51
N ILE A 109 0.78 9.37 6.72
CA ILE A 109 1.64 9.26 5.53
C ILE A 109 2.97 8.56 5.81
N PRO A 110 3.74 8.91 6.88
CA PRO A 110 5.00 8.23 7.16
C PRO A 110 4.86 6.72 7.43
N GLU A 111 3.68 6.29 7.86
CA GLU A 111 3.35 4.90 8.21
C GLU A 111 2.66 4.13 7.06
N CYS A 112 2.36 4.82 5.95
CA CYS A 112 1.61 4.21 4.84
C CYS A 112 2.46 3.38 3.89
N SER A 113 3.79 3.38 4.01
CA SER A 113 4.72 2.71 3.07
C SER A 113 4.45 3.08 1.61
N ILE A 114 4.24 4.38 1.34
CA ILE A 114 3.96 4.89 -0.01
C ILE A 114 5.27 4.86 -0.81
N VAL A 115 5.34 3.97 -1.79
CA VAL A 115 6.52 3.78 -2.63
C VAL A 115 6.14 3.72 -4.10
N PHE A 116 7.07 4.11 -4.96
CA PHE A 116 6.99 3.88 -6.40
C PHE A 116 7.98 2.78 -6.77
N MET A 117 7.47 1.71 -7.36
CA MET A 117 8.28 0.59 -7.85
C MET A 117 7.81 0.18 -9.24
N GLU A 118 8.75 -0.07 -10.14
CA GLU A 118 8.48 -0.51 -11.50
C GLU A 118 9.53 -1.54 -11.97
N GLY A 119 9.31 -2.15 -13.12
CA GLY A 119 10.28 -3.03 -13.78
C GLY A 119 10.60 -4.29 -12.97
N ASP A 120 11.87 -4.68 -12.99
CA ASP A 120 12.32 -5.94 -12.37
C ASP A 120 12.22 -5.94 -10.83
N GLU A 121 12.37 -4.78 -10.19
CA GLU A 121 12.21 -4.66 -8.74
C GLU A 121 10.74 -4.92 -8.34
N MET A 122 9.80 -4.25 -9.01
CA MET A 122 8.37 -4.46 -8.79
C MET A 122 8.01 -5.92 -9.04
N GLN A 123 8.46 -6.53 -10.13
CA GLN A 123 8.18 -7.93 -10.44
C GLN A 123 8.73 -8.87 -9.35
N THR A 124 9.96 -8.67 -8.90
CA THR A 124 10.57 -9.51 -7.85
C THR A 124 9.75 -9.47 -6.56
N ILE A 125 9.42 -8.26 -6.10
CA ILE A 125 8.69 -8.07 -4.85
C ILE A 125 7.27 -8.63 -4.95
N LEU A 126 6.56 -8.31 -6.02
CA LEU A 126 5.17 -8.71 -6.21
C LEU A 126 5.04 -10.21 -6.47
N SER A 127 5.93 -10.81 -7.28
CA SER A 127 5.88 -12.26 -7.53
C SER A 127 6.16 -13.07 -6.27
N GLY A 128 7.10 -12.66 -5.43
CA GLY A 128 7.36 -13.31 -4.14
C GLY A 128 6.15 -13.22 -3.20
N TYR A 129 5.51 -12.04 -3.14
CA TYR A 129 4.27 -11.87 -2.38
C TYR A 129 3.15 -12.80 -2.88
N LEU A 130 2.91 -12.82 -4.21
CA LEU A 130 1.89 -13.68 -4.81
C LEU A 130 2.20 -15.17 -4.64
N ASN A 131 3.48 -15.57 -4.69
CA ASN A 131 3.90 -16.94 -4.40
C ASN A 131 3.52 -17.36 -2.98
N THR A 132 3.80 -16.52 -2.00
CA THR A 132 3.43 -16.79 -0.60
C THR A 132 1.92 -16.94 -0.43
N LEU A 133 1.13 -16.06 -1.06
CA LEU A 133 -0.33 -16.17 -1.05
C LEU A 133 -0.81 -17.45 -1.72
N ASN A 134 -0.21 -17.83 -2.86
CA ASN A 134 -0.54 -19.04 -3.59
C ASN A 134 -0.25 -20.32 -2.77
N GLU A 135 0.85 -20.35 -2.04
CA GLU A 135 1.21 -21.46 -1.17
C GLU A 135 0.23 -21.61 0.01
N GLN A 136 -0.26 -20.50 0.53
CA GLN A 136 -1.22 -20.50 1.65
C GLN A 136 -2.63 -20.87 1.18
N ASN A 137 -3.10 -20.23 0.13
CA ASN A 137 -4.40 -20.50 -0.47
C ASN A 137 -4.46 -19.95 -1.92
N PRO A 138 -4.35 -20.79 -2.95
CA PRO A 138 -4.37 -20.36 -4.35
C PRO A 138 -5.60 -19.54 -4.74
N GLU A 139 -6.75 -19.77 -4.10
CA GLU A 139 -7.98 -19.05 -4.43
C GLU A 139 -7.89 -17.54 -4.13
N THR A 140 -7.00 -17.12 -3.23
CA THR A 140 -6.79 -15.69 -2.90
C THR A 140 -6.23 -14.89 -4.06
N ILE A 141 -5.57 -15.54 -5.01
CA ILE A 141 -4.97 -14.93 -6.20
C ILE A 141 -5.65 -15.38 -7.52
N GLY A 142 -6.85 -15.97 -7.42
CA GLY A 142 -7.59 -16.44 -8.60
C GLY A 142 -7.25 -17.85 -9.06
N GLY A 143 -6.57 -18.65 -8.22
CA GLY A 143 -6.29 -20.07 -8.45
C GLY A 143 -4.99 -20.38 -9.16
N GLN A 144 -4.29 -19.37 -9.71
CA GLN A 144 -2.99 -19.54 -10.37
C GLN A 144 -2.16 -18.27 -10.29
N LEU A 145 -0.84 -18.44 -10.33
CA LEU A 145 0.09 -17.31 -10.45
C LEU A 145 -0.05 -16.65 -11.82
N PRO A 146 0.13 -15.32 -11.89
CA PRO A 146 0.12 -14.63 -13.18
C PRO A 146 1.34 -14.97 -14.02
N ASP A 147 1.15 -14.89 -15.34
CA ASP A 147 2.22 -15.00 -16.32
C ASP A 147 3.13 -13.76 -16.35
N GLU A 148 4.26 -13.85 -17.07
CA GLU A 148 5.22 -12.75 -17.24
C GLU A 148 4.59 -11.47 -17.78
N ASP A 149 3.60 -11.57 -18.67
CA ASP A 149 2.88 -10.44 -19.27
C ASP A 149 2.02 -9.64 -18.28
N PHE A 150 1.85 -10.13 -17.06
CA PHE A 150 1.17 -9.43 -15.98
C PHE A 150 1.99 -8.24 -15.46
N TYR A 151 3.31 -8.33 -15.54
CA TYR A 151 4.23 -7.34 -14.99
C TYR A 151 4.64 -6.34 -16.08
N TYR A 152 4.06 -5.15 -16.05
CA TYR A 152 4.42 -4.10 -16.99
C TYR A 152 5.84 -3.62 -16.76
N LYS A 153 6.60 -3.55 -17.86
CA LYS A 153 7.97 -3.02 -17.91
C LYS A 153 8.09 -2.05 -19.07
N ARG A 154 8.57 -0.86 -18.80
CA ARG A 154 8.88 0.16 -19.80
C ARG A 154 10.39 0.30 -19.97
#